data_79c5e92a6874a675bd112686fcf23b3a
#
_entry.id   79c5e92a6874a675bd112686fcf23b3a
#
_cell.length_a   1.000
_cell.length_b   1.000
_cell.length_c   1.000
_cell.angle_alpha   90.00
_cell.angle_beta   90.00
_cell.angle_gamma   90.00
#
_symmetry.space_group_name_H-M   'P 1'
#
loop_
_entity.id
_entity.type
_entity.pdbx_description
1 polymer ?
#
loop_
_entity_poly.entity_id
_entity_poly.type
_entity_poly.pdbx_seq_one_letter_code
_entity_poly.pdbx_strand_id
1 'polypeptide(L)'
;MLRQVPHLLGLRNYETVWQMVSRHLVSDKLRRAFSIQPLLVGGNPFDTTSIYGLIHFLERAHGVHFAMGGTGAVTQALGGLMERQGIALRLSTTVERVRIEQGVARGVVLADGTVVEADIVVSDADAAHLYRDLVPRAEQALTTRVKLSQAHYSMGLFVMYFGTTRTYPDVAHHTIWMGERYRELLNDIFHRLKLSEDFSLYVHRPTATDPSFAPAGQDSFYVLCPVPNLQADIDWAIEGPRLRDRIVDALERTMLPGLKATITADFYKTPEDFRDEYRSVHGAGFSVAPIFRQSAWFRFHNQSESVRNLYLVGAGTHPGAGVPGVLCSAKVIDALIPAAS
;
A
#
# COMPACT_ATOMS: atom_id res chain seq x y z
N MET A 1 25.53 0.05 -18.86
CA MET A 1 24.19 -0.56 -19.05
C MET A 1 24.25 -1.87 -19.87
N LEU A 2 24.77 -1.90 -21.09
CA LEU A 2 24.77 -3.10 -21.95
C LEU A 2 25.43 -4.36 -21.31
N ARG A 3 26.48 -4.20 -20.50
CA ARG A 3 27.15 -5.32 -19.79
C ARG A 3 26.29 -6.02 -18.73
N GLN A 4 25.22 -5.39 -18.25
CA GLN A 4 24.32 -5.95 -17.24
C GLN A 4 23.11 -6.68 -17.86
N VAL A 5 22.88 -6.54 -19.17
CA VAL A 5 21.73 -7.15 -19.85
C VAL A 5 21.69 -8.68 -19.71
N PRO A 6 22.80 -9.43 -19.89
CA PRO A 6 22.78 -10.89 -19.69
C PRO A 6 22.40 -11.27 -18.25
N HIS A 7 22.86 -10.49 -17.26
CA HIS A 7 22.55 -10.74 -15.85
C HIS A 7 21.06 -10.48 -15.57
N LEU A 8 20.51 -9.38 -16.09
CA LEU A 8 19.08 -9.05 -15.98
C LEU A 8 18.20 -10.11 -16.67
N LEU A 9 18.61 -10.63 -17.82
CA LEU A 9 17.91 -11.73 -18.50
C LEU A 9 17.97 -13.02 -17.67
N GLY A 10 19.11 -13.31 -17.03
CA GLY A 10 19.26 -14.45 -16.14
C GLY A 10 18.34 -14.41 -14.91
N LEU A 11 18.04 -13.21 -14.37
CA LEU A 11 17.11 -13.01 -13.27
C LEU A 11 15.64 -13.20 -13.65
N ARG A 12 15.33 -13.26 -14.95
CA ARG A 12 13.96 -13.48 -15.48
C ARG A 12 12.91 -12.54 -14.90
N ASN A 13 13.26 -11.30 -14.63
CA ASN A 13 12.34 -10.30 -14.06
C ASN A 13 11.14 -9.96 -14.95
N TYR A 14 11.15 -10.41 -16.20
CA TYR A 14 10.03 -10.35 -17.13
C TYR A 14 8.95 -11.39 -16.85
N GLU A 15 9.27 -12.46 -16.10
CA GLU A 15 8.27 -13.43 -15.66
C GLU A 15 7.42 -12.85 -14.53
N THR A 16 6.20 -13.39 -14.35
CA THR A 16 5.37 -13.06 -13.19
C THR A 16 5.77 -13.90 -11.97
N VAL A 17 5.38 -13.45 -10.77
CA VAL A 17 5.58 -14.22 -9.54
C VAL A 17 4.94 -15.60 -9.66
N TRP A 18 3.74 -15.68 -10.23
CA TRP A 18 3.07 -16.97 -10.45
C TRP A 18 3.86 -17.90 -11.38
N GLN A 19 4.42 -17.39 -12.46
CA GLN A 19 5.26 -18.16 -13.39
C GLN A 19 6.52 -18.65 -12.69
N MET A 20 7.21 -17.78 -11.95
CA MET A 20 8.39 -18.13 -11.18
C MET A 20 8.10 -19.25 -10.17
N VAL A 21 7.04 -19.10 -9.36
CA VAL A 21 6.66 -20.10 -8.34
C VAL A 21 6.25 -21.42 -9.01
N SER A 22 5.51 -21.38 -10.13
CA SER A 22 5.05 -22.57 -10.84
C SER A 22 6.16 -23.39 -11.49
N ARG A 23 7.34 -22.79 -11.73
CA ARG A 23 8.54 -23.52 -12.19
C ARG A 23 9.12 -24.41 -11.11
N HIS A 24 8.98 -24.03 -9.85
CA HIS A 24 9.62 -24.69 -8.71
C HIS A 24 8.67 -25.58 -7.91
N LEU A 25 7.38 -25.30 -7.94
CA LEU A 25 6.37 -25.98 -7.14
C LEU A 25 5.30 -26.62 -8.02
N VAL A 26 4.89 -27.85 -7.68
CA VAL A 26 3.85 -28.61 -8.39
C VAL A 26 2.49 -28.45 -7.70
N SER A 27 2.46 -28.48 -6.38
CA SER A 27 1.22 -28.36 -5.59
C SER A 27 0.57 -26.99 -5.77
N ASP A 28 -0.72 -26.96 -6.15
CA ASP A 28 -1.48 -25.72 -6.30
C ASP A 28 -1.57 -24.93 -4.99
N LYS A 29 -1.75 -25.62 -3.85
CA LYS A 29 -1.74 -24.98 -2.53
C LYS A 29 -0.44 -24.25 -2.24
N LEU A 30 0.71 -24.88 -2.55
CA LEU A 30 2.02 -24.25 -2.37
C LEU A 30 2.23 -23.10 -3.37
N ARG A 31 1.79 -23.25 -4.61
CA ARG A 31 1.83 -22.16 -5.59
C ARG A 31 1.09 -20.93 -5.10
N ARG A 32 -0.13 -21.09 -4.59
CA ARG A 32 -0.93 -20.01 -4.01
C ARG A 32 -0.19 -19.39 -2.80
N ALA A 33 0.26 -20.20 -1.85
CA ALA A 33 0.95 -19.74 -0.66
C ALA A 33 2.24 -18.93 -0.97
N PHE A 34 3.05 -19.41 -1.94
CA PHE A 34 4.28 -18.74 -2.34
C PHE A 34 4.11 -17.64 -3.38
N SER A 35 2.91 -17.41 -3.89
CA SER A 35 2.62 -16.32 -4.82
C SER A 35 1.79 -15.18 -4.21
N ILE A 36 1.47 -15.23 -2.91
CA ILE A 36 0.58 -14.24 -2.29
C ILE A 36 1.25 -12.90 -1.99
N GLN A 37 2.58 -12.86 -1.80
CA GLN A 37 3.31 -11.66 -1.40
C GLN A 37 3.06 -10.41 -2.24
N PRO A 38 2.88 -10.49 -3.57
CA PRO A 38 2.50 -9.31 -4.36
C PRO A 38 1.25 -8.61 -3.86
N LEU A 39 0.26 -9.34 -3.33
CA LEU A 39 -0.96 -8.75 -2.78
C LEU A 39 -0.69 -7.85 -1.58
N LEU A 40 0.37 -8.11 -0.81
CA LEU A 40 0.78 -7.28 0.33
C LEU A 40 1.37 -5.92 -0.09
N VAL A 41 1.64 -5.74 -1.38
CA VAL A 41 2.17 -4.51 -1.98
C VAL A 41 1.35 -4.03 -3.18
N GLY A 42 0.11 -4.49 -3.28
CA GLY A 42 -0.86 -4.03 -4.27
C GLY A 42 -0.80 -4.69 -5.63
N GLY A 43 -0.15 -5.85 -5.75
CA GLY A 43 0.04 -6.55 -7.01
C GLY A 43 -0.75 -7.85 -7.16
N ASN A 44 -1.25 -8.09 -8.36
CA ASN A 44 -1.75 -9.39 -8.77
C ASN A 44 -0.58 -10.33 -9.08
N PRO A 45 -0.43 -11.50 -8.43
CA PRO A 45 0.69 -12.40 -8.68
C PRO A 45 0.78 -12.92 -10.14
N PHE A 46 -0.31 -12.84 -10.89
CA PHE A 46 -0.34 -13.22 -12.30
C PHE A 46 0.19 -12.13 -13.25
N ASP A 47 0.36 -10.89 -12.78
CA ASP A 47 0.82 -9.73 -13.56
C ASP A 47 2.08 -9.10 -12.96
N THR A 48 2.30 -9.30 -11.65
CA THR A 48 3.43 -8.72 -10.92
C THR A 48 4.73 -9.41 -11.29
N THR A 49 5.75 -8.62 -11.60
CA THR A 49 7.09 -9.12 -11.94
C THR A 49 7.70 -9.99 -10.84
N SER A 50 8.42 -11.04 -11.22
CA SER A 50 9.08 -11.98 -10.31
C SER A 50 10.10 -11.34 -9.35
N ILE A 51 10.51 -10.10 -9.58
CA ILE A 51 11.37 -9.33 -8.65
C ILE A 51 10.77 -9.28 -7.22
N TYR A 52 9.44 -9.34 -7.10
CA TYR A 52 8.75 -9.36 -5.81
C TYR A 52 8.89 -10.68 -5.05
N GLY A 53 9.45 -11.73 -5.64
CA GLY A 53 9.97 -12.90 -4.93
C GLY A 53 11.07 -12.54 -3.92
N LEU A 54 11.69 -11.36 -4.05
CA LEU A 54 12.59 -10.77 -3.06
C LEU A 54 11.97 -10.71 -1.66
N ILE A 55 10.66 -10.53 -1.54
CA ILE A 55 9.97 -10.45 -0.23
C ILE A 55 10.21 -11.74 0.56
N HIS A 56 10.06 -12.91 -0.03
CA HIS A 56 10.36 -14.19 0.63
C HIS A 56 11.80 -14.29 1.11
N PHE A 57 12.74 -13.81 0.30
CA PHE A 57 14.15 -13.79 0.69
C PHE A 57 14.37 -12.90 1.92
N LEU A 58 13.78 -11.70 1.93
CA LEU A 58 13.92 -10.74 3.02
C LEU A 58 13.29 -11.28 4.31
N GLU A 59 12.08 -11.84 4.23
CA GLU A 59 11.41 -12.48 5.38
C GLU A 59 12.23 -13.62 5.97
N ARG A 60 12.83 -14.46 5.12
CA ARG A 60 13.69 -15.57 5.57
C ARG A 60 15.02 -15.09 6.14
N ALA A 61 15.64 -14.09 5.53
CA ALA A 61 16.95 -13.59 5.92
C ALA A 61 16.93 -12.73 7.19
N HIS A 62 15.87 -11.94 7.36
CA HIS A 62 15.79 -10.93 8.41
C HIS A 62 14.63 -11.15 9.39
N GLY A 63 13.73 -12.11 9.13
CA GLY A 63 12.53 -12.35 9.92
C GLY A 63 11.42 -11.35 9.62
N VAL A 64 10.30 -11.53 10.31
CA VAL A 64 9.14 -10.63 10.33
C VAL A 64 9.04 -10.06 11.75
N HIS A 65 8.99 -8.75 11.88
CA HIS A 65 8.99 -8.04 13.14
C HIS A 65 7.70 -7.25 13.32
N PHE A 66 7.21 -7.23 14.55
CA PHE A 66 6.07 -6.42 14.97
C PHE A 66 6.51 -5.44 16.05
N ALA A 67 6.24 -4.16 15.86
CA ALA A 67 6.52 -3.16 16.87
C ALA A 67 5.49 -3.28 18.01
N MET A 68 5.95 -3.37 19.26
CA MET A 68 5.05 -3.32 20.43
C MET A 68 4.34 -1.97 20.44
N GLY A 69 3.01 -2.00 20.62
CA GLY A 69 2.15 -0.83 20.41
C GLY A 69 1.76 -0.60 18.94
N GLY A 70 2.17 -1.48 18.01
CA GLY A 70 1.80 -1.47 16.59
C GLY A 70 2.48 -0.38 15.77
N THR A 71 1.98 -0.17 14.54
CA THR A 71 2.47 0.89 13.64
C THR A 71 2.26 2.29 14.22
N GLY A 72 1.24 2.48 15.06
CA GLY A 72 1.02 3.74 15.78
C GLY A 72 2.20 4.13 16.67
N ALA A 73 2.80 3.17 17.38
CA ALA A 73 3.98 3.43 18.20
C ALA A 73 5.20 3.84 17.33
N VAL A 74 5.34 3.27 16.14
CA VAL A 74 6.41 3.65 15.19
C VAL A 74 6.23 5.09 14.73
N THR A 75 5.00 5.49 14.33
CA THR A 75 4.72 6.86 13.89
C THR A 75 4.88 7.87 15.02
N GLN A 76 4.46 7.54 16.24
CA GLN A 76 4.69 8.38 17.42
C GLN A 76 6.16 8.56 17.72
N ALA A 77 6.96 7.49 17.64
CA ALA A 77 8.40 7.55 17.85
C ALA A 77 9.11 8.45 16.81
N LEU A 78 8.70 8.35 15.54
CA LEU A 78 9.21 9.21 14.46
C LEU A 78 8.79 10.68 14.68
N GLY A 79 7.52 10.94 15.03
CA GLY A 79 7.04 12.28 15.35
C GLY A 79 7.84 12.91 16.52
N GLY A 80 8.03 12.17 17.61
CA GLY A 80 8.84 12.63 18.73
C GLY A 80 10.32 12.83 18.36
N LEU A 81 10.85 12.07 17.41
CA LEU A 81 12.20 12.32 16.88
C LEU A 81 12.25 13.65 16.11
N MET A 82 11.27 13.90 15.25
CA MET A 82 11.17 15.16 14.49
C MET A 82 11.12 16.37 15.42
N GLU A 83 10.30 16.32 16.46
CA GLU A 83 10.20 17.38 17.47
C GLU A 83 11.55 17.62 18.18
N ARG A 84 12.25 16.56 18.61
CA ARG A 84 13.59 16.67 19.23
C ARG A 84 14.65 17.25 18.29
N GLN A 85 14.47 17.10 16.98
CA GLN A 85 15.33 17.69 15.97
C GLN A 85 14.92 19.13 15.60
N GLY A 86 13.90 19.70 16.25
CA GLY A 86 13.42 21.05 15.99
C GLY A 86 12.61 21.18 14.68
N ILE A 87 12.13 20.08 14.12
CA ILE A 87 11.31 20.09 12.91
C ILE A 87 9.89 20.55 13.27
N ALA A 88 9.42 21.60 12.60
CA ALA A 88 8.06 22.11 12.79
C ALA A 88 7.03 21.20 12.12
N LEU A 89 6.13 20.61 12.92
CA LEU A 89 5.02 19.82 12.44
C LEU A 89 3.75 20.68 12.35
N ARG A 90 3.09 20.68 11.18
CA ARG A 90 1.81 21.38 10.97
C ARG A 90 0.75 20.35 10.59
N LEU A 91 0.08 19.81 11.60
CA LEU A 91 -1.03 18.87 11.41
C LEU A 91 -2.29 19.60 10.93
N SER A 92 -3.26 18.85 10.38
CA SER A 92 -4.54 19.39 9.87
C SER A 92 -4.34 20.53 8.86
N THR A 93 -3.25 20.47 8.08
CA THR A 93 -2.85 21.51 7.13
C THR A 93 -2.81 20.94 5.73
N THR A 94 -3.80 21.27 4.92
CA THR A 94 -3.90 20.77 3.54
C THR A 94 -3.04 21.60 2.61
N VAL A 95 -2.15 20.94 1.88
CA VAL A 95 -1.42 21.52 0.75
C VAL A 95 -2.31 21.46 -0.48
N GLU A 96 -2.55 22.62 -1.12
CA GLU A 96 -3.37 22.73 -2.34
C GLU A 96 -2.52 22.56 -3.61
N ARG A 97 -1.30 23.11 -3.62
CA ARG A 97 -0.38 22.97 -4.76
C ARG A 97 1.07 23.21 -4.40
N VAL A 98 1.97 22.69 -5.20
CA VAL A 98 3.39 23.06 -5.18
C VAL A 98 3.54 24.43 -5.86
N ARG A 99 4.24 25.36 -5.20
CA ARG A 99 4.61 26.64 -5.78
C ARG A 99 5.84 26.44 -6.66
N ILE A 100 5.70 26.72 -7.95
CA ILE A 100 6.76 26.53 -8.95
C ILE A 100 7.02 27.85 -9.63
N GLU A 101 8.30 28.24 -9.73
CA GLU A 101 8.76 29.43 -10.44
C GLU A 101 9.90 29.04 -11.36
N GLN A 102 9.75 29.32 -12.65
CA GLN A 102 10.76 29.02 -13.69
C GLN A 102 11.24 27.54 -13.63
N GLY A 103 10.29 26.59 -13.42
CA GLY A 103 10.59 25.17 -13.34
C GLY A 103 11.31 24.73 -12.07
N VAL A 104 11.28 25.54 -10.99
CA VAL A 104 11.86 25.24 -9.68
C VAL A 104 10.78 25.27 -8.61
N ALA A 105 10.68 24.22 -7.79
CA ALA A 105 9.85 24.25 -6.59
C ALA A 105 10.42 25.28 -5.59
N ARG A 106 9.56 26.15 -5.09
CA ARG A 106 9.86 27.24 -4.16
C ARG A 106 9.04 27.18 -2.89
N GLY A 107 8.34 26.08 -2.67
CA GLY A 107 7.48 25.89 -1.51
C GLY A 107 6.13 25.32 -1.88
N VAL A 108 5.15 25.53 -1.03
CA VAL A 108 3.77 25.06 -1.22
C VAL A 108 2.76 26.17 -0.91
N VAL A 109 1.58 26.05 -1.49
CA VAL A 109 0.43 26.88 -1.16
C VAL A 109 -0.57 26.00 -0.41
N LEU A 110 -1.01 26.47 0.74
CA LEU A 110 -2.00 25.79 1.58
C LEU A 110 -3.43 26.12 1.10
N ALA A 111 -4.40 25.32 1.54
CA ALA A 111 -5.80 25.49 1.16
C ALA A 111 -6.42 26.83 1.63
N ASP A 112 -5.85 27.47 2.65
CA ASP A 112 -6.24 28.81 3.13
C ASP A 112 -5.55 29.95 2.35
N GLY A 113 -4.76 29.63 1.33
CA GLY A 113 -3.97 30.58 0.53
C GLY A 113 -2.62 30.95 1.12
N THR A 114 -2.27 30.46 2.31
CA THR A 114 -0.96 30.71 2.91
C THR A 114 0.14 30.12 2.07
N VAL A 115 1.21 30.87 1.82
CA VAL A 115 2.42 30.41 1.14
C VAL A 115 3.47 29.99 2.16
N VAL A 116 3.97 28.78 2.02
CA VAL A 116 5.12 28.28 2.79
C VAL A 116 6.31 28.17 1.84
N GLU A 117 7.28 29.05 2.02
CA GLU A 117 8.52 29.07 1.22
C GLU A 117 9.44 27.92 1.64
N ALA A 118 10.11 27.32 0.67
CA ALA A 118 11.11 26.28 0.88
C ALA A 118 12.07 26.18 -0.30
N ASP A 119 13.35 25.90 -0.02
CA ASP A 119 14.35 25.65 -1.05
C ASP A 119 14.19 24.28 -1.69
N ILE A 120 13.64 23.32 -0.97
CA ILE A 120 13.39 21.94 -1.39
C ILE A 120 11.99 21.52 -0.94
N VAL A 121 11.26 20.88 -1.82
CA VAL A 121 9.96 20.27 -1.53
C VAL A 121 10.07 18.76 -1.67
N VAL A 122 9.71 18.04 -0.62
CA VAL A 122 9.61 16.57 -0.62
C VAL A 122 8.15 16.18 -0.39
N SER A 123 7.59 15.37 -1.28
CA SER A 123 6.22 14.88 -1.17
C SER A 123 6.21 13.38 -0.93
N ASP A 124 5.47 12.93 0.09
CA ASP A 124 5.10 11.52 0.33
C ASP A 124 3.64 11.22 -0.05
N ALA A 125 2.95 12.20 -0.61
CA ALA A 125 1.63 11.98 -1.18
C ALA A 125 1.68 10.92 -2.30
N ASP A 126 0.54 10.29 -2.61
CA ASP A 126 0.45 9.42 -3.77
C ASP A 126 1.05 10.12 -5.00
N ALA A 127 2.03 9.49 -5.66
CA ALA A 127 2.79 10.13 -6.73
C ALA A 127 1.89 10.55 -7.92
N ALA A 128 0.83 9.79 -8.18
CA ALA A 128 -0.13 10.14 -9.20
C ALA A 128 -0.99 11.34 -8.75
N HIS A 129 -1.38 11.41 -7.47
CA HIS A 129 -2.07 12.57 -6.90
C HIS A 129 -1.20 13.82 -6.95
N LEU A 130 0.07 13.74 -6.55
CA LEU A 130 1.01 14.86 -6.64
C LEU A 130 1.00 15.49 -8.05
N TYR A 131 1.20 14.67 -9.08
CA TYR A 131 1.27 15.19 -10.44
C TYR A 131 -0.10 15.54 -11.04
N ARG A 132 -1.20 14.91 -10.65
CA ARG A 132 -2.52 15.24 -11.19
C ARG A 132 -3.08 16.52 -10.60
N ASP A 133 -2.87 16.73 -9.30
CA ASP A 133 -3.63 17.69 -8.53
C ASP A 133 -2.76 18.80 -7.92
N LEU A 134 -1.48 18.52 -7.57
CA LEU A 134 -0.62 19.47 -6.86
C LEU A 134 0.44 20.13 -7.75
N VAL A 135 0.81 19.52 -8.87
CA VAL A 135 1.77 20.09 -9.85
C VAL A 135 1.02 20.54 -11.12
N PRO A 136 1.06 21.83 -11.48
CA PRO A 136 0.38 22.32 -12.68
C PRO A 136 0.79 21.55 -13.94
N ARG A 137 -0.18 21.22 -14.79
CA ARG A 137 0.06 20.43 -16.01
C ARG A 137 1.14 21.03 -16.95
N ALA A 138 1.24 22.36 -16.98
CA ALA A 138 2.25 23.06 -17.79
C ALA A 138 3.68 22.77 -17.33
N GLU A 139 3.87 22.46 -16.06
CA GLU A 139 5.15 22.16 -15.42
C GLU A 139 5.54 20.67 -15.49
N GLN A 140 4.66 19.82 -16.03
CA GLN A 140 4.89 18.38 -16.10
C GLN A 140 5.61 18.00 -17.38
N ALA A 141 6.66 17.16 -17.27
CA ALA A 141 7.30 16.55 -18.43
C ALA A 141 6.31 15.68 -19.22
N LEU A 142 6.53 15.53 -20.52
CA LEU A 142 5.72 14.66 -21.37
C LEU A 142 5.77 13.21 -20.86
N THR A 143 6.94 12.74 -20.41
CA THR A 143 7.14 11.41 -19.82
C THR A 143 6.26 11.18 -18.61
N THR A 144 6.15 12.15 -17.69
CA THR A 144 5.27 12.11 -16.53
C THR A 144 3.79 12.01 -16.93
N ARG A 145 3.38 12.84 -17.92
CA ARG A 145 2.00 12.81 -18.44
C ARG A 145 1.65 11.46 -19.10
N VAL A 146 2.60 10.86 -19.83
CA VAL A 146 2.43 9.51 -20.41
C VAL A 146 2.36 8.45 -19.31
N LYS A 147 3.23 8.51 -18.31
CA LYS A 147 3.15 7.60 -17.14
C LYS A 147 1.77 7.67 -16.47
N LEU A 148 1.26 8.87 -16.21
CA LEU A 148 -0.06 9.07 -15.60
C LEU A 148 -1.21 8.50 -16.45
N SER A 149 -1.18 8.74 -17.78
CA SER A 149 -2.24 8.29 -18.68
C SER A 149 -2.27 6.78 -18.90
N GLN A 150 -1.13 6.10 -18.66
CA GLN A 150 -0.98 4.66 -18.81
C GLN A 150 -0.85 3.94 -17.47
N ALA A 151 -1.05 4.65 -16.36
CA ALA A 151 -0.91 4.09 -15.02
C ALA A 151 -1.99 3.03 -14.76
N HIS A 152 -1.54 1.86 -14.31
CA HIS A 152 -2.37 0.83 -13.70
C HIS A 152 -2.27 0.96 -12.19
N TYR A 153 -3.39 1.00 -11.51
CA TYR A 153 -3.44 1.17 -10.06
C TYR A 153 -3.61 -0.17 -9.36
N SER A 154 -3.16 -0.25 -8.12
CA SER A 154 -3.38 -1.42 -7.28
C SER A 154 -4.87 -1.62 -7.00
N MET A 155 -5.22 -2.79 -6.47
CA MET A 155 -6.56 -3.01 -5.95
C MET A 155 -6.92 -1.99 -4.87
N GLY A 156 -8.20 -1.79 -4.64
CA GLY A 156 -8.76 -1.18 -3.45
C GLY A 156 -8.74 -2.13 -2.26
N LEU A 157 -8.97 -1.61 -1.09
CA LEU A 157 -9.03 -2.38 0.14
C LEU A 157 -10.34 -2.12 0.87
N PHE A 158 -10.99 -3.19 1.31
CA PHE A 158 -11.99 -3.14 2.36
C PHE A 158 -11.32 -3.60 3.64
N VAL A 159 -11.28 -2.76 4.65
CA VAL A 159 -10.57 -3.04 5.89
C VAL A 159 -11.53 -2.92 7.06
N MET A 160 -11.79 -4.03 7.74
CA MET A 160 -12.67 -4.09 8.90
C MET A 160 -11.84 -4.22 10.17
N TYR A 161 -12.20 -3.45 11.19
CA TYR A 161 -11.64 -3.51 12.54
C TYR A 161 -12.75 -3.90 13.50
N PHE A 162 -12.45 -4.80 14.44
CA PHE A 162 -13.41 -5.17 15.48
C PHE A 162 -12.75 -5.68 16.76
N GLY A 163 -13.44 -5.49 17.88
CA GLY A 163 -13.11 -6.08 19.16
C GLY A 163 -14.06 -7.23 19.52
N THR A 164 -13.61 -8.16 20.37
CA THR A 164 -14.41 -9.30 20.83
C THR A 164 -14.38 -9.44 22.35
N THR A 165 -15.47 -9.93 22.95
CA THR A 165 -15.57 -10.19 24.41
C THR A 165 -14.81 -11.43 24.88
N ARG A 166 -14.16 -12.16 23.96
CA ARG A 166 -13.38 -13.38 24.28
C ARG A 166 -12.14 -13.45 23.41
N THR A 167 -11.20 -14.31 23.78
CA THR A 167 -10.00 -14.58 22.98
C THR A 167 -10.19 -15.76 22.02
N TYR A 168 -9.40 -15.76 20.94
CA TYR A 168 -9.34 -16.81 19.91
C TYR A 168 -7.89 -17.31 19.76
N PRO A 169 -7.37 -18.08 20.75
CA PRO A 169 -5.94 -18.41 20.84
C PRO A 169 -5.42 -19.23 19.65
N ASP A 170 -6.30 -19.95 18.95
CA ASP A 170 -5.95 -20.76 17.78
C ASP A 170 -5.72 -19.93 16.51
N VAL A 171 -6.04 -18.63 16.53
CA VAL A 171 -5.77 -17.72 15.40
C VAL A 171 -4.39 -17.09 15.57
N ALA A 172 -3.51 -17.30 14.61
CA ALA A 172 -2.17 -16.72 14.62
C ALA A 172 -2.21 -15.18 14.51
N HIS A 173 -1.09 -14.52 14.86
CA HIS A 173 -0.94 -13.07 14.69
C HIS A 173 -1.27 -12.61 13.26
N HIS A 174 -0.77 -13.35 12.26
CA HIS A 174 -1.09 -13.15 10.84
C HIS A 174 -1.67 -14.44 10.27
N THR A 175 -2.85 -14.36 9.69
CA THR A 175 -3.50 -15.49 9.03
C THR A 175 -4.00 -15.05 7.66
N ILE A 176 -3.67 -15.84 6.63
CA ILE A 176 -4.22 -15.66 5.28
C ILE A 176 -5.29 -16.72 5.05
N TRP A 177 -6.52 -16.28 4.83
CA TRP A 177 -7.61 -17.13 4.40
C TRP A 177 -7.86 -16.92 2.90
N MET A 178 -7.66 -17.97 2.12
CA MET A 178 -7.77 -17.90 0.66
C MET A 178 -9.13 -18.36 0.19
N GLY A 179 -9.78 -17.58 -0.65
CA GLY A 179 -10.98 -17.98 -1.38
C GLY A 179 -10.72 -19.17 -2.32
N GLU A 180 -11.76 -19.85 -2.72
CA GLU A 180 -11.67 -21.06 -3.57
C GLU A 180 -11.21 -20.73 -4.99
N ARG A 181 -11.76 -19.66 -5.57
CA ARG A 181 -11.54 -19.21 -6.96
C ARG A 181 -10.32 -18.28 -7.10
N TYR A 182 -9.17 -18.66 -6.57
CA TYR A 182 -7.98 -17.77 -6.41
C TYR A 182 -7.66 -16.95 -7.67
N ARG A 183 -7.51 -17.58 -8.84
CA ARG A 183 -7.18 -16.89 -10.10
C ARG A 183 -8.33 -16.03 -10.60
N GLU A 184 -9.54 -16.58 -10.61
CA GLU A 184 -10.74 -15.90 -11.08
C GLU A 184 -11.08 -14.70 -10.19
N LEU A 185 -10.94 -14.85 -8.86
CA LEU A 185 -11.12 -13.75 -7.90
C LEU A 185 -10.15 -12.58 -8.18
N LEU A 186 -8.87 -12.89 -8.38
CA LEU A 186 -7.89 -11.85 -8.70
C LEU A 186 -8.16 -11.22 -10.08
N ASN A 187 -8.61 -11.99 -11.05
CA ASN A 187 -9.03 -11.45 -12.33
C ASN A 187 -10.28 -10.56 -12.22
N ASP A 188 -11.23 -10.93 -11.36
CA ASP A 188 -12.41 -10.09 -11.08
C ASP A 188 -11.99 -8.75 -10.43
N ILE A 189 -11.06 -8.77 -9.46
CA ILE A 189 -10.59 -7.57 -8.76
C ILE A 189 -9.78 -6.64 -9.68
N PHE A 190 -8.78 -7.18 -10.40
CA PHE A 190 -7.78 -6.36 -11.09
C PHE A 190 -8.12 -6.04 -12.54
N HIS A 191 -8.91 -6.89 -13.23
CA HIS A 191 -9.16 -6.74 -14.66
C HIS A 191 -10.62 -6.51 -14.99
N ARG A 192 -11.54 -7.26 -14.37
CA ARG A 192 -12.98 -7.10 -14.61
C ARG A 192 -13.59 -5.99 -13.77
N LEU A 193 -12.89 -5.53 -12.74
CA LEU A 193 -13.33 -4.50 -11.79
C LEU A 193 -14.69 -4.87 -11.18
N LYS A 194 -14.85 -6.14 -10.77
CA LYS A 194 -16.08 -6.69 -10.24
C LYS A 194 -15.91 -7.13 -8.79
N LEU A 195 -16.81 -6.71 -7.91
CA LEU A 195 -16.91 -7.25 -6.55
C LEU A 195 -17.51 -8.66 -6.62
N SER A 196 -16.72 -9.66 -6.24
CA SER A 196 -17.10 -11.07 -6.29
C SER A 196 -17.84 -11.51 -5.04
N GLU A 197 -18.58 -12.63 -5.16
CA GLU A 197 -19.22 -13.29 -4.02
C GLU A 197 -18.22 -13.96 -3.10
N ASP A 198 -17.18 -14.59 -3.66
CA ASP A 198 -16.06 -15.11 -2.90
C ASP A 198 -14.98 -14.03 -2.69
N PHE A 199 -14.16 -14.20 -1.68
CA PHE A 199 -13.09 -13.28 -1.33
C PHE A 199 -11.95 -14.03 -0.61
N SER A 200 -10.81 -13.37 -0.49
CA SER A 200 -9.71 -13.79 0.38
C SER A 200 -9.51 -12.75 1.47
N LEU A 201 -9.03 -13.18 2.62
CA LEU A 201 -8.83 -12.29 3.76
C LEU A 201 -7.40 -12.39 4.29
N TYR A 202 -6.85 -11.26 4.67
CA TYR A 202 -5.75 -11.19 5.61
C TYR A 202 -6.33 -10.84 6.99
N VAL A 203 -6.12 -11.71 7.96
CA VAL A 203 -6.61 -11.55 9.33
C VAL A 203 -5.41 -11.29 10.24
N HIS A 204 -5.42 -10.18 10.91
CA HIS A 204 -4.41 -9.74 11.86
C HIS A 204 -5.00 -9.70 13.27
N ARG A 205 -4.38 -10.46 14.18
CA ARG A 205 -4.72 -10.50 15.60
C ARG A 205 -3.53 -9.98 16.42
N PRO A 206 -3.39 -8.67 16.63
CA PRO A 206 -2.24 -8.08 17.33
C PRO A 206 -2.13 -8.57 18.78
N THR A 207 -3.24 -8.88 19.43
CA THR A 207 -3.28 -9.44 20.79
C THR A 207 -2.56 -10.77 20.94
N ALA A 208 -2.28 -11.49 19.86
CA ALA A 208 -1.42 -12.68 19.88
C ALA A 208 0.03 -12.38 20.27
N THR A 209 0.49 -11.16 20.08
CA THR A 209 1.86 -10.71 20.42
C THR A 209 1.87 -9.62 21.47
N ASP A 210 0.95 -8.68 21.40
CA ASP A 210 0.83 -7.57 22.33
C ASP A 210 -0.57 -7.52 22.96
N PRO A 211 -0.72 -8.05 24.18
CA PRO A 211 -2.02 -8.07 24.86
C PRO A 211 -2.62 -6.68 25.12
N SER A 212 -1.84 -5.60 25.02
CA SER A 212 -2.33 -4.23 25.26
C SER A 212 -3.33 -3.75 24.21
N PHE A 213 -3.47 -4.47 23.09
CA PHE A 213 -4.43 -4.13 22.03
C PHE A 213 -5.91 -4.44 22.38
N ALA A 214 -6.19 -5.08 23.50
CA ALA A 214 -7.55 -5.32 23.99
C ALA A 214 -7.57 -5.41 25.52
N PRO A 215 -8.74 -5.24 26.16
CA PRO A 215 -8.92 -5.54 27.57
C PRO A 215 -8.60 -7.01 27.89
N ALA A 216 -8.27 -7.30 29.14
CA ALA A 216 -7.94 -8.66 29.58
C ALA A 216 -9.07 -9.67 29.22
N GLY A 217 -8.72 -10.80 28.62
CA GLY A 217 -9.65 -11.82 28.16
C GLY A 217 -10.39 -11.52 26.85
N GLN A 218 -10.02 -10.47 26.17
CA GLN A 218 -10.59 -10.03 24.90
C GLN A 218 -9.53 -10.04 23.78
N ASP A 219 -9.99 -10.00 22.53
CA ASP A 219 -9.13 -9.83 21.36
C ASP A 219 -9.56 -8.63 20.53
N SER A 220 -8.63 -8.09 19.77
CA SER A 220 -8.88 -7.16 18.68
C SER A 220 -8.39 -7.75 17.35
N PHE A 221 -9.08 -7.38 16.29
CA PHE A 221 -8.80 -7.85 14.94
C PHE A 221 -8.79 -6.71 13.93
N TYR A 222 -7.96 -6.87 12.94
CA TYR A 222 -7.98 -6.14 11.69
C TYR A 222 -8.07 -7.15 10.55
N VAL A 223 -9.07 -7.00 9.69
CA VAL A 223 -9.33 -7.91 8.58
C VAL A 223 -9.34 -7.12 7.29
N LEU A 224 -8.42 -7.45 6.37
CA LEU A 224 -8.31 -6.84 5.07
C LEU A 224 -8.82 -7.80 3.99
N CYS A 225 -9.75 -7.28 3.18
CA CYS A 225 -10.26 -7.93 1.99
C CYS A 225 -9.84 -7.12 0.75
N PRO A 226 -9.04 -7.68 -0.17
CA PRO A 226 -8.78 -7.04 -1.46
C PRO A 226 -10.06 -6.93 -2.27
N VAL A 227 -10.32 -5.74 -2.80
CA VAL A 227 -11.51 -5.43 -3.60
C VAL A 227 -11.11 -4.62 -4.84
N PRO A 228 -11.98 -4.48 -5.86
CA PRO A 228 -11.71 -3.51 -6.94
C PRO A 228 -11.52 -2.10 -6.40
N ASN A 229 -10.64 -1.32 -7.03
CA ASN A 229 -10.53 0.10 -6.75
C ASN A 229 -11.70 0.89 -7.38
N LEU A 230 -11.76 2.21 -7.18
CA LEU A 230 -12.87 3.07 -7.66
C LEU A 230 -12.91 3.28 -9.18
N GLN A 231 -12.16 2.51 -9.96
CA GLN A 231 -12.43 2.36 -11.39
C GLN A 231 -13.62 1.44 -11.65
N ALA A 232 -14.01 0.62 -10.65
CA ALA A 232 -15.25 -0.15 -10.64
C ALA A 232 -16.43 0.74 -10.23
N ASP A 233 -17.57 0.52 -10.86
CA ASP A 233 -18.84 1.15 -10.48
C ASP A 233 -19.50 0.33 -9.36
N ILE A 234 -19.07 0.58 -8.12
CA ILE A 234 -19.54 -0.08 -6.89
C ILE A 234 -20.05 0.99 -5.93
N ASP A 235 -21.31 0.88 -5.54
CA ASP A 235 -21.90 1.70 -4.48
C ASP A 235 -21.48 1.15 -3.10
N TRP A 236 -20.46 1.75 -2.51
CA TRP A 236 -19.93 1.32 -1.21
C TRP A 236 -20.87 1.63 -0.04
N ALA A 237 -21.81 2.54 -0.18
CA ALA A 237 -22.84 2.76 0.83
C ALA A 237 -23.77 1.53 0.95
N ILE A 238 -23.98 0.81 -0.16
CA ILE A 238 -24.79 -0.42 -0.21
C ILE A 238 -23.92 -1.66 0.00
N GLU A 239 -22.82 -1.77 -0.74
CA GLU A 239 -22.00 -2.99 -0.74
C GLU A 239 -21.08 -3.11 0.49
N GLY A 240 -20.72 -1.99 1.12
CA GLY A 240 -19.89 -2.00 2.33
C GLY A 240 -20.51 -2.81 3.48
N PRO A 241 -21.73 -2.50 3.93
CA PRO A 241 -22.42 -3.28 4.96
C PRO A 241 -22.62 -4.75 4.56
N ARG A 242 -22.94 -5.03 3.30
CA ARG A 242 -23.12 -6.41 2.78
C ARG A 242 -21.82 -7.22 2.83
N LEU A 243 -20.70 -6.61 2.44
CA LEU A 243 -19.39 -7.24 2.48
C LEU A 243 -18.94 -7.49 3.91
N ARG A 244 -19.16 -6.51 4.81
CA ARG A 244 -18.93 -6.66 6.25
C ARG A 244 -19.64 -7.88 6.81
N ASP A 245 -20.93 -8.04 6.51
CA ASP A 245 -21.74 -9.17 7.01
C ASP A 245 -21.25 -10.51 6.44
N ARG A 246 -20.94 -10.55 5.14
CA ARG A 246 -20.36 -11.76 4.50
C ARG A 246 -19.00 -12.16 5.12
N ILE A 247 -18.16 -11.18 5.44
CA ILE A 247 -16.86 -11.42 6.12
C ILE A 247 -17.10 -12.00 7.51
N VAL A 248 -17.99 -11.40 8.30
CA VAL A 248 -18.35 -11.91 9.64
C VAL A 248 -18.90 -13.33 9.55
N ASP A 249 -19.79 -13.61 8.58
CA ASP A 249 -20.33 -14.95 8.35
C ASP A 249 -19.26 -15.98 7.99
N ALA A 250 -18.30 -15.60 7.16
CA ALA A 250 -17.20 -16.48 6.78
C ALA A 250 -16.27 -16.77 7.96
N LEU A 251 -15.89 -15.74 8.73
CA LEU A 251 -15.05 -15.88 9.92
C LEU A 251 -15.72 -16.73 11.00
N GLU A 252 -17.01 -16.51 11.25
CA GLU A 252 -17.80 -17.32 12.19
C GLU A 252 -17.77 -18.81 11.85
N ARG A 253 -17.95 -19.15 10.57
CA ARG A 253 -17.98 -20.54 10.12
C ARG A 253 -16.61 -21.20 10.06
N THR A 254 -15.53 -20.45 10.02
CA THR A 254 -14.20 -21.02 9.76
C THR A 254 -13.25 -20.90 10.93
N MET A 255 -12.87 -19.70 11.34
CA MET A 255 -11.77 -19.52 12.29
C MET A 255 -12.17 -18.82 13.60
N LEU A 256 -13.32 -18.16 13.64
CA LEU A 256 -13.80 -17.41 14.81
C LEU A 256 -15.20 -17.89 15.25
N PRO A 257 -15.39 -19.13 15.69
CA PRO A 257 -16.70 -19.65 16.06
C PRO A 257 -17.31 -18.85 17.22
N GLY A 258 -18.59 -18.44 17.05
CA GLY A 258 -19.31 -17.58 17.99
C GLY A 258 -18.99 -16.09 17.85
N LEU A 259 -18.36 -15.66 16.75
CA LEU A 259 -17.94 -14.28 16.52
C LEU A 259 -19.09 -13.29 16.63
N LYS A 260 -20.23 -13.56 15.99
CA LYS A 260 -21.39 -12.66 15.96
C LYS A 260 -21.89 -12.25 17.35
N ALA A 261 -21.83 -13.21 18.31
CA ALA A 261 -22.24 -12.97 19.68
C ALA A 261 -21.18 -12.25 20.52
N THR A 262 -19.96 -12.12 20.02
CA THR A 262 -18.82 -11.61 20.79
C THR A 262 -18.28 -10.28 20.30
N ILE A 263 -18.67 -9.79 19.12
CA ILE A 263 -18.28 -8.46 18.62
C ILE A 263 -18.81 -7.39 19.58
N THR A 264 -17.89 -6.54 20.09
CA THR A 264 -18.22 -5.43 20.99
C THR A 264 -18.38 -4.11 20.23
N ALA A 265 -17.53 -3.88 19.25
CA ALA A 265 -17.54 -2.73 18.38
C ALA A 265 -16.85 -3.10 17.06
N ASP A 266 -17.31 -2.55 15.98
CA ASP A 266 -16.67 -2.69 14.67
C ASP A 266 -16.85 -1.43 13.83
N PHE A 267 -15.93 -1.24 12.90
CA PHE A 267 -16.01 -0.26 11.81
C PHE A 267 -15.19 -0.78 10.62
N TYR A 268 -15.41 -0.19 9.46
CA TYR A 268 -14.65 -0.55 8.27
C TYR A 268 -14.30 0.69 7.43
N LYS A 269 -13.30 0.54 6.59
CA LYS A 269 -12.86 1.49 5.57
C LYS A 269 -13.03 0.85 4.19
N THR A 270 -13.46 1.65 3.23
CA THR A 270 -13.69 1.27 1.83
C THR A 270 -12.68 1.98 0.93
N PRO A 271 -12.59 1.66 -0.37
CA PRO A 271 -11.78 2.44 -1.31
C PRO A 271 -12.14 3.94 -1.36
N GLU A 272 -13.36 4.34 -1.00
CA GLU A 272 -13.73 5.76 -0.89
C GLU A 272 -12.97 6.45 0.24
N ASP A 273 -12.85 5.81 1.41
CA ASP A 273 -12.04 6.34 2.52
C ASP A 273 -10.57 6.50 2.12
N PHE A 274 -10.02 5.55 1.33
CA PHE A 274 -8.65 5.66 0.83
C PHE A 274 -8.48 6.84 -0.14
N ARG A 275 -9.48 7.13 -0.98
CA ARG A 275 -9.49 8.33 -1.83
C ARG A 275 -9.58 9.61 -1.00
N ASP A 276 -10.47 9.66 -0.03
CA ASP A 276 -10.85 10.89 0.66
C ASP A 276 -9.89 11.24 1.80
N GLU A 277 -9.42 10.24 2.56
CA GLU A 277 -8.51 10.45 3.69
C GLU A 277 -7.03 10.47 3.26
N TYR A 278 -6.62 9.54 2.37
CA TYR A 278 -5.21 9.41 1.95
C TYR A 278 -4.91 10.01 0.58
N ARG A 279 -5.91 10.59 -0.09
CA ARG A 279 -5.79 11.15 -1.44
C ARG A 279 -5.25 10.14 -2.46
N SER A 280 -5.49 8.86 -2.22
CA SER A 280 -5.05 7.80 -3.11
C SER A 280 -5.87 7.79 -4.39
N VAL A 281 -5.20 7.86 -5.54
CA VAL A 281 -5.88 7.90 -6.84
C VAL A 281 -6.70 6.62 -7.03
N HIS A 282 -7.98 6.78 -7.38
CA HIS A 282 -8.96 5.70 -7.47
C HIS A 282 -9.15 4.87 -6.18
N GLY A 283 -8.81 5.39 -5.02
CA GLY A 283 -8.89 4.64 -3.77
C GLY A 283 -8.01 3.40 -3.75
N ALA A 284 -6.92 3.41 -4.52
CA ALA A 284 -5.97 2.30 -4.58
C ALA A 284 -5.23 2.15 -3.25
N GLY A 285 -5.16 0.93 -2.72
CA GLY A 285 -4.55 0.68 -1.41
C GLY A 285 -3.02 0.87 -1.38
N PHE A 286 -2.34 0.84 -2.55
CA PHE A 286 -0.88 0.83 -2.65
C PHE A 286 -0.34 1.68 -3.81
N SER A 287 -1.08 2.73 -4.25
CA SER A 287 -0.72 3.56 -5.40
C SER A 287 -0.69 2.74 -6.70
N VAL A 288 0.31 2.94 -7.58
CA VAL A 288 0.43 2.22 -8.86
C VAL A 288 0.80 0.75 -8.67
N ALA A 289 0.18 -0.13 -9.46
CA ALA A 289 0.41 -1.57 -9.41
C ALA A 289 1.87 -1.95 -9.74
N PRO A 290 2.43 -2.97 -9.07
CA PRO A 290 3.83 -3.39 -9.23
C PRO A 290 4.02 -4.32 -10.44
N ILE A 291 3.47 -3.95 -11.59
CA ILE A 291 3.72 -4.64 -12.86
C ILE A 291 5.10 -4.27 -13.41
N PHE A 292 5.66 -5.07 -14.32
CA PHE A 292 7.01 -4.86 -14.85
C PHE A 292 7.27 -3.42 -15.31
N ARG A 293 6.34 -2.86 -16.11
CA ARG A 293 6.46 -1.49 -16.65
C ARG A 293 6.26 -0.36 -15.63
N GLN A 294 5.94 -0.69 -14.38
CA GLN A 294 5.73 0.24 -13.27
C GLN A 294 6.54 -0.14 -12.03
N SER A 295 7.57 -0.97 -12.19
CA SER A 295 8.45 -1.41 -11.10
C SER A 295 9.87 -0.92 -11.32
N ALA A 296 10.66 -0.89 -10.27
CA ALA A 296 12.06 -0.45 -10.30
C ALA A 296 12.24 0.90 -11.01
N TRP A 297 13.06 0.97 -12.05
CA TRP A 297 13.31 2.19 -12.82
C TRP A 297 12.06 2.80 -13.48
N PHE A 298 11.09 2.00 -13.84
CA PHE A 298 9.88 2.47 -14.53
C PHE A 298 8.84 3.09 -13.57
N ARG A 299 9.02 2.97 -12.26
CA ARG A 299 8.17 3.62 -11.26
C ARG A 299 8.35 5.14 -11.30
N PHE A 300 7.50 5.93 -10.64
CA PHE A 300 7.76 7.36 -10.48
C PHE A 300 9.11 7.55 -9.79
N HIS A 301 9.94 8.42 -10.33
CA HIS A 301 11.28 8.67 -9.81
C HIS A 301 11.23 9.45 -8.50
N ASN A 302 12.23 9.28 -7.66
CA ASN A 302 12.35 10.00 -6.38
C ASN A 302 12.75 11.47 -6.55
N GLN A 303 13.21 11.87 -7.74
CA GLN A 303 13.41 13.25 -8.14
C GLN A 303 12.50 13.57 -9.32
N SER A 304 11.79 14.69 -9.27
CA SER A 304 10.93 15.11 -10.38
C SER A 304 11.71 15.29 -11.68
N GLU A 305 11.18 14.75 -12.79
CA GLU A 305 11.80 14.83 -14.11
C GLU A 305 11.69 16.24 -14.73
N SER A 306 10.82 17.09 -14.21
CA SER A 306 10.49 18.40 -14.80
C SER A 306 10.62 19.57 -13.85
N VAL A 307 10.48 19.34 -12.56
CA VAL A 307 10.52 20.41 -11.55
C VAL A 307 11.75 20.22 -10.69
N ARG A 308 12.68 21.14 -10.77
CA ARG A 308 13.87 21.14 -9.91
C ARG A 308 13.47 21.33 -8.46
N ASN A 309 14.24 20.78 -7.54
CA ASN A 309 14.04 20.85 -6.07
C ASN A 309 12.70 20.23 -5.60
N LEU A 310 12.05 19.42 -6.44
CA LEU A 310 10.89 18.59 -6.06
C LEU A 310 11.32 17.14 -6.01
N TYR A 311 11.15 16.52 -4.85
CA TYR A 311 11.47 15.12 -4.59
C TYR A 311 10.23 14.37 -4.14
N LEU A 312 10.22 13.05 -4.39
CA LEU A 312 9.11 12.17 -4.08
C LEU A 312 9.60 10.98 -3.25
N VAL A 313 8.83 10.63 -2.24
CA VAL A 313 9.00 9.42 -1.42
C VAL A 313 7.68 8.66 -1.34
N GLY A 314 7.65 7.55 -0.63
CA GLY A 314 6.42 6.81 -0.37
C GLY A 314 6.15 5.68 -1.35
N ALA A 315 4.94 5.11 -1.23
CA ALA A 315 4.54 3.88 -1.92
C ALA A 315 4.52 4.00 -3.45
N GLY A 316 4.22 5.19 -3.99
CA GLY A 316 4.12 5.45 -5.43
C GLY A 316 5.48 5.54 -6.15
N THR A 317 6.59 5.64 -5.42
CA THR A 317 7.95 5.87 -5.96
C THR A 317 8.83 4.63 -5.81
N HIS A 318 10.07 4.70 -6.29
CA HIS A 318 11.08 3.66 -6.02
C HIS A 318 11.51 3.72 -4.53
N PRO A 319 11.70 2.57 -3.84
CA PRO A 319 11.57 1.18 -4.34
C PRO A 319 10.16 0.62 -4.39
N GLY A 320 9.17 1.21 -3.75
CA GLY A 320 7.77 0.81 -3.83
C GLY A 320 7.04 0.72 -2.49
N ALA A 321 5.87 0.10 -2.50
CA ALA A 321 4.98 -0.05 -1.35
C ALA A 321 5.53 -1.02 -0.29
N GLY A 322 4.96 -0.93 0.92
CA GLY A 322 5.37 -1.65 2.12
C GLY A 322 6.25 -0.78 3.03
N VAL A 323 6.11 -0.92 4.36
CA VAL A 323 6.82 -0.07 5.34
C VAL A 323 8.33 0.00 5.08
N PRO A 324 9.05 -1.12 4.84
CA PRO A 324 10.48 -1.05 4.51
C PRO A 324 10.76 -0.30 3.21
N GLY A 325 9.94 -0.50 2.17
CA GLY A 325 10.08 0.18 0.88
C GLY A 325 9.88 1.68 1.02
N VAL A 326 8.84 2.10 1.74
CA VAL A 326 8.54 3.52 1.99
C VAL A 326 9.69 4.20 2.75
N LEU A 327 10.19 3.59 3.83
CA LEU A 327 11.34 4.12 4.56
C LEU A 327 12.62 4.17 3.70
N CYS A 328 12.85 3.16 2.87
CA CYS A 328 13.99 3.15 1.94
C CYS A 328 13.89 4.25 0.89
N SER A 329 12.69 4.71 0.52
CA SER A 329 12.55 5.82 -0.42
C SER A 329 13.12 7.13 0.13
N ALA A 330 13.00 7.37 1.44
CA ALA A 330 13.64 8.50 2.11
C ALA A 330 15.18 8.40 2.03
N LYS A 331 15.74 7.20 2.23
CA LYS A 331 17.18 6.95 2.08
C LYS A 331 17.67 7.17 0.64
N VAL A 332 16.82 6.93 -0.36
CA VAL A 332 17.15 7.22 -1.76
C VAL A 332 17.27 8.71 -1.99
N ILE A 333 16.33 9.51 -1.50
CA ILE A 333 16.41 10.98 -1.69
C ILE A 333 17.52 11.63 -0.89
N ASP A 334 17.91 11.07 0.24
CA ASP A 334 19.05 11.55 1.02
C ASP A 334 20.34 11.59 0.17
N ALA A 335 20.52 10.62 -0.72
CA ALA A 335 21.63 10.61 -1.67
C ALA A 335 21.45 11.54 -2.89
N LEU A 336 20.25 12.06 -3.13
CA LEU A 336 19.92 12.91 -4.27
C LEU A 336 19.83 14.40 -3.90
N ILE A 337 19.47 14.70 -2.66
CA ILE A 337 19.35 16.08 -2.18
C ILE A 337 20.77 16.66 -2.01
N PRO A 338 21.04 17.85 -2.58
CA PRO A 338 22.34 18.53 -2.37
C PRO A 338 22.59 18.80 -0.90
N ALA A 339 23.84 18.71 -0.48
CA ALA A 339 24.23 19.17 0.86
C ALA A 339 23.86 20.65 1.04
N ALA A 340 23.46 21.03 2.25
CA ALA A 340 23.24 22.42 2.58
C ALA A 340 24.55 23.22 2.39
N SER A 341 24.48 24.30 1.63
CA SER A 341 25.60 25.20 1.37
C SER A 341 25.82 26.15 2.53
#